data_20cfaad5bded7a963c67f23212a3ccd4
#
_entry.id   20cfaad5bded7a963c67f23212a3ccd4
#
_cell.length_a   1.000
_cell.length_b   1.000
_cell.length_c   1.000
_cell.angle_alpha   90.00
_cell.angle_beta   90.00
_cell.angle_gamma   90.00
#
_symmetry.space_group_name_H-M   'P 1'
#
loop_
_entity.id
_entity.type
_entity.pdbx_description
1 polymer ?
#
loop_
_entity_poly.entity_id
_entity_poly.type
_entity_poly.pdbx_seq_one_letter_code
_entity_poly.pdbx_strand_id
1 'polypeptide(L)'
;MASRYLLGFDVGSSSVKASLTDVDNGEIVASAFYPDHEAPIMAVKTGWAEQDPQMWWDNAKLSLRKIMAESGAKGEDILAIGISYQMHGLVCVDKNQQVLRPSIIWCDSRAVPYGEKAFHDLGEDFCLRNLLNSPGNFTASKLAWVKDNEPELFDKIDKIMLPGDYLAMKLSGEVKTTISGLSEGMMWDFNQKKPAKFLLDYFGFDESILADIVPTFSVQSVVSKAAAEELGLKEGTPISYRAGDQPNNAVSLNVFNPGEIASTAGTSGVVYGVLGDVNYDPKSRVNTFAHANYTTDLDRLGVLLCINGTGILNAWVHRNFTPDVSYADMNDLAASVPIGSDGVKIIPFGNGAERVLENKEVGCSIRGISFNKHNRAHVVRAAQEGIVFSFCYGMEIMQQMGMDIKNIHAGKANMFLSPLFRDTLAGVSGATIELYETDGSAGAAKGAGIGAGIYKDHNEAFASLKKLAVIDPDEANRSAYLEAYSAWKEEMKKL
;
A
#
# COMPACT_ATOMS: atom_id res chain seq x y z
N MET A 1 -26.59 26.33 1.17
CA MET A 1 -25.49 26.32 0.20
C MET A 1 -25.65 25.10 -0.65
N ALA A 2 -25.21 25.09 -1.91
CA ALA A 2 -25.20 23.85 -2.70
C ALA A 2 -24.20 22.87 -2.08
N SER A 3 -24.57 21.60 -2.00
CA SER A 3 -23.68 20.55 -1.53
C SER A 3 -22.48 20.42 -2.46
N ARG A 4 -21.28 20.19 -1.92
CA ARG A 4 -20.01 20.12 -2.66
C ARG A 4 -19.21 18.94 -2.17
N TYR A 5 -19.02 17.92 -3.02
CA TYR A 5 -18.40 16.69 -2.62
C TYR A 5 -17.22 16.32 -3.50
N LEU A 6 -16.28 15.57 -2.92
CA LEU A 6 -15.24 14.83 -3.62
C LEU A 6 -15.59 13.33 -3.55
N LEU A 7 -15.49 12.65 -4.68
CA LEU A 7 -15.70 11.21 -4.77
C LEU A 7 -14.36 10.51 -4.80
N GLY A 8 -14.15 9.56 -3.90
CA GLY A 8 -12.99 8.69 -3.91
C GLY A 8 -13.38 7.23 -4.08
N PHE A 9 -12.64 6.53 -4.93
CA PHE A 9 -12.69 5.07 -5.06
C PHE A 9 -11.43 4.43 -4.47
N ASP A 10 -11.57 3.25 -3.89
CA ASP A 10 -10.46 2.38 -3.51
C ASP A 10 -10.71 0.99 -4.08
N VAL A 11 -9.96 0.64 -5.14
CA VAL A 11 -10.10 -0.60 -5.90
C VAL A 11 -9.19 -1.67 -5.30
N GLY A 12 -9.66 -2.32 -4.24
CA GLY A 12 -8.96 -3.45 -3.63
C GLY A 12 -9.23 -4.78 -4.32
N SER A 13 -8.47 -5.81 -3.95
CA SER A 13 -8.70 -7.18 -4.40
C SER A 13 -9.90 -7.84 -3.72
N SER A 14 -10.24 -7.44 -2.49
CA SER A 14 -11.38 -7.98 -1.76
C SER A 14 -12.69 -7.27 -2.07
N SER A 15 -12.64 -5.98 -2.39
CA SER A 15 -13.81 -5.14 -2.67
C SER A 15 -13.41 -3.82 -3.32
N VAL A 16 -14.38 -3.12 -3.89
CA VAL A 16 -14.24 -1.72 -4.31
C VAL A 16 -15.05 -0.84 -3.35
N LYS A 17 -14.36 0.09 -2.70
CA LYS A 17 -14.97 1.07 -1.80
C LYS A 17 -15.15 2.40 -2.51
N ALA A 18 -16.25 3.10 -2.20
CA ALA A 18 -16.48 4.49 -2.61
C ALA A 18 -16.80 5.33 -1.38
N SER A 19 -16.32 6.58 -1.34
CA SER A 19 -16.65 7.55 -0.30
C SER A 19 -16.95 8.92 -0.91
N LEU A 20 -17.94 9.62 -0.32
CA LEU A 20 -18.17 11.04 -0.55
C LEU A 20 -17.57 11.83 0.62
N THR A 21 -16.70 12.77 0.32
CA THR A 21 -16.11 13.70 1.27
C THR A 21 -16.62 15.10 1.02
N ASP A 22 -17.13 15.75 2.03
CA ASP A 22 -17.55 17.15 1.96
C ASP A 22 -16.33 18.06 1.78
N VAL A 23 -16.39 18.98 0.82
CA VAL A 23 -15.26 19.85 0.47
C VAL A 23 -14.96 20.87 1.59
N ASP A 24 -15.99 21.36 2.27
CA ASP A 24 -15.85 22.51 3.15
C ASP A 24 -15.35 22.10 4.56
N ASN A 25 -15.74 20.91 5.04
CA ASN A 25 -15.35 20.40 6.36
C ASN A 25 -14.43 19.16 6.30
N GLY A 26 -14.28 18.53 5.11
CA GLY A 26 -13.44 17.35 4.90
C GLY A 26 -13.95 16.06 5.56
N GLU A 27 -15.21 16.03 6.02
CA GLU A 27 -15.83 14.85 6.64
C GLU A 27 -16.35 13.87 5.57
N ILE A 28 -16.32 12.58 5.91
CA ILE A 28 -16.92 11.52 5.09
C ILE A 28 -18.44 11.56 5.31
N VAL A 29 -19.18 11.91 4.27
CA VAL A 29 -20.66 12.01 4.30
C VAL A 29 -21.32 10.65 4.11
N ALA A 30 -20.76 9.83 3.22
CA ALA A 30 -21.21 8.46 2.96
C ALA A 30 -20.06 7.61 2.48
N SER A 31 -20.10 6.33 2.82
CA SER A 31 -19.10 5.34 2.41
C SER A 31 -19.73 3.96 2.25
N ALA A 32 -19.41 3.27 1.18
CA ALA A 32 -19.87 1.92 0.91
C ALA A 32 -18.82 1.12 0.14
N PHE A 33 -18.89 -0.19 0.24
CA PHE A 33 -18.05 -1.09 -0.54
C PHE A 33 -18.89 -2.25 -1.10
N TYR A 34 -18.41 -2.84 -2.17
CA TYR A 34 -18.96 -4.05 -2.79
C TYR A 34 -17.82 -4.95 -3.29
N PRO A 35 -18.01 -6.29 -3.26
CA PRO A 35 -19.12 -6.98 -2.60
C PRO A 35 -19.03 -6.87 -1.06
N ASP A 36 -20.08 -7.28 -0.35
CA ASP A 36 -20.14 -7.33 1.12
C ASP A 36 -19.36 -8.53 1.74
N HIS A 37 -18.83 -9.38 0.89
CA HIS A 37 -17.91 -10.48 1.18
C HIS A 37 -16.67 -10.35 0.31
N GLU A 38 -15.62 -11.14 0.57
CA GLU A 38 -14.41 -11.08 -0.26
C GLU A 38 -14.71 -11.39 -1.73
N ALA A 39 -14.27 -10.52 -2.62
CA ALA A 39 -14.37 -10.73 -4.06
C ALA A 39 -13.54 -11.98 -4.47
N PRO A 40 -14.02 -12.79 -5.42
CA PRO A 40 -13.33 -14.01 -5.81
C PRO A 40 -12.01 -13.71 -6.51
N ILE A 41 -10.99 -14.51 -6.19
CA ILE A 41 -9.72 -14.57 -6.90
C ILE A 41 -9.69 -15.89 -7.67
N MET A 42 -9.42 -15.82 -8.96
CA MET A 42 -9.23 -17.00 -9.81
C MET A 42 -7.81 -17.54 -9.64
N ALA A 43 -7.67 -18.69 -8.98
CA ALA A 43 -6.41 -19.36 -8.70
C ALA A 43 -6.38 -20.74 -9.41
N VAL A 44 -6.23 -20.74 -10.71
CA VAL A 44 -6.27 -21.96 -11.56
C VAL A 44 -5.08 -22.89 -11.30
N LYS A 45 -3.95 -22.33 -10.89
CA LYS A 45 -2.73 -23.07 -10.49
C LYS A 45 -2.18 -22.47 -9.20
N THR A 46 -1.41 -23.27 -8.45
CA THR A 46 -0.70 -22.78 -7.27
C THR A 46 0.17 -21.57 -7.63
N GLY A 47 0.07 -20.51 -6.88
CA GLY A 47 0.79 -19.25 -7.09
C GLY A 47 0.18 -18.34 -8.15
N TRP A 48 -0.93 -18.72 -8.80
CA TRP A 48 -1.65 -17.87 -9.73
C TRP A 48 -2.77 -17.13 -9.01
N ALA A 49 -2.97 -15.87 -9.37
CA ALA A 49 -4.05 -15.03 -8.85
C ALA A 49 -4.49 -14.02 -9.92
N GLU A 50 -5.73 -14.14 -10.33
CA GLU A 50 -6.34 -13.28 -11.35
C GLU A 50 -7.69 -12.76 -10.89
N GLN A 51 -8.07 -11.60 -11.42
CA GLN A 51 -9.41 -11.02 -11.27
C GLN A 51 -9.90 -10.44 -12.58
N ASP A 52 -11.20 -10.51 -12.82
CA ASP A 52 -11.85 -9.85 -13.95
C ASP A 52 -11.93 -8.33 -13.69
N PRO A 53 -11.29 -7.46 -14.50
CA PRO A 53 -11.42 -6.01 -14.37
C PRO A 53 -12.86 -5.50 -14.46
N GLN A 54 -13.73 -6.17 -15.19
CA GLN A 54 -15.15 -5.82 -15.28
C GLN A 54 -15.85 -5.92 -13.91
N MET A 55 -15.43 -6.87 -13.07
CA MET A 55 -15.94 -7.00 -11.69
C MET A 55 -15.61 -5.75 -10.86
N TRP A 56 -14.42 -5.17 -11.01
CA TRP A 56 -14.06 -3.92 -10.32
C TRP A 56 -14.97 -2.76 -10.73
N TRP A 57 -15.22 -2.63 -12.04
CA TRP A 57 -16.14 -1.62 -12.55
C TRP A 57 -17.57 -1.80 -12.04
N ASP A 58 -18.08 -3.04 -12.03
CA ASP A 58 -19.43 -3.33 -11.55
C ASP A 58 -19.56 -3.05 -10.03
N ASN A 59 -18.56 -3.41 -9.24
CA ASN A 59 -18.50 -3.11 -7.81
C ASN A 59 -18.37 -1.59 -7.54
N ALA A 60 -17.60 -0.86 -8.35
CA ALA A 60 -17.53 0.60 -8.26
C ALA A 60 -18.90 1.27 -8.52
N LYS A 61 -19.64 0.77 -9.52
CA LYS A 61 -21.02 1.23 -9.78
C LYS A 61 -21.95 0.99 -8.60
N LEU A 62 -21.89 -0.20 -8.01
CA LEU A 62 -22.74 -0.57 -6.87
C LEU A 62 -22.40 0.28 -5.64
N SER A 63 -21.12 0.45 -5.34
CA SER A 63 -20.65 1.29 -4.22
C SER A 63 -21.09 2.75 -4.42
N LEU A 64 -20.90 3.31 -5.63
CA LEU A 64 -21.34 4.67 -5.95
C LEU A 64 -22.85 4.84 -5.80
N ARG A 65 -23.65 3.95 -6.38
CA ARG A 65 -25.11 4.01 -6.27
C ARG A 65 -25.58 4.02 -4.82
N LYS A 66 -24.94 3.21 -3.97
CA LYS A 66 -25.28 3.13 -2.55
C LYS A 66 -24.98 4.43 -1.82
N ILE A 67 -23.78 5.00 -1.97
CA ILE A 67 -23.43 6.26 -1.29
C ILE A 67 -24.27 7.46 -1.80
N MET A 68 -24.61 7.49 -3.09
CA MET A 68 -25.50 8.53 -3.65
C MET A 68 -26.92 8.43 -3.07
N ALA A 69 -27.45 7.20 -2.92
CA ALA A 69 -28.76 6.97 -2.32
C ALA A 69 -28.80 7.31 -0.83
N GLU A 70 -27.75 6.98 -0.08
CA GLU A 70 -27.65 7.24 1.36
C GLU A 70 -27.45 8.73 1.68
N SER A 71 -26.65 9.43 0.89
CA SER A 71 -26.33 10.85 1.09
C SER A 71 -27.38 11.80 0.49
N GLY A 72 -28.15 11.33 -0.49
CA GLY A 72 -29.02 12.19 -1.32
C GLY A 72 -28.24 13.10 -2.28
N ALA A 73 -26.93 12.93 -2.41
CA ALA A 73 -26.08 13.70 -3.31
C ALA A 73 -26.47 13.44 -4.78
N LYS A 74 -26.28 14.44 -5.61
CA LYS A 74 -26.49 14.37 -7.06
C LYS A 74 -25.16 14.43 -7.79
N GLY A 75 -25.12 13.96 -9.03
CA GLY A 75 -23.90 14.01 -9.85
C GLY A 75 -23.30 15.40 -10.01
N GLU A 76 -24.16 16.43 -10.00
CA GLU A 76 -23.73 17.85 -10.09
C GLU A 76 -23.01 18.34 -8.84
N ASP A 77 -23.21 17.68 -7.69
CA ASP A 77 -22.58 18.03 -6.42
C ASP A 77 -21.14 17.49 -6.33
N ILE A 78 -20.76 16.54 -7.23
CA ILE A 78 -19.43 15.94 -7.26
C ILE A 78 -18.48 16.80 -8.09
N LEU A 79 -17.47 17.37 -7.44
CA LEU A 79 -16.56 18.33 -8.07
C LEU A 79 -15.30 17.68 -8.64
N ALA A 80 -14.85 16.54 -8.09
CA ALA A 80 -13.71 15.81 -8.58
C ALA A 80 -13.74 14.34 -8.11
N ILE A 81 -13.03 13.47 -8.85
CA ILE A 81 -12.93 12.03 -8.59
C ILE A 81 -11.47 11.63 -8.42
N GLY A 82 -11.18 10.86 -7.37
CA GLY A 82 -9.89 10.25 -7.10
C GLY A 82 -9.97 8.73 -7.01
N ILE A 83 -8.87 8.05 -7.36
CA ILE A 83 -8.81 6.59 -7.43
C ILE A 83 -7.56 6.09 -6.70
N SER A 84 -7.79 5.28 -5.66
CA SER A 84 -6.82 4.38 -5.06
C SER A 84 -7.01 2.99 -5.65
N TYR A 85 -5.94 2.19 -5.76
CA TYR A 85 -6.05 0.86 -6.37
C TYR A 85 -4.99 -0.10 -5.86
N GLN A 86 -5.32 -1.42 -5.85
CA GLN A 86 -4.36 -2.50 -5.59
C GLN A 86 -3.18 -2.40 -6.58
N MET A 87 -1.95 -2.41 -6.04
CA MET A 87 -0.73 -2.19 -6.82
C MET A 87 -0.38 -3.37 -7.73
N HIS A 88 0.48 -3.12 -8.71
CA HIS A 88 1.19 -4.13 -9.54
C HIS A 88 0.31 -5.01 -10.42
N GLY A 89 -0.99 -4.75 -10.54
CA GLY A 89 -1.87 -5.49 -11.43
C GLY A 89 -1.53 -5.23 -12.91
N LEU A 90 -1.82 -6.20 -13.78
CA LEU A 90 -1.68 -6.07 -15.23
C LEU A 90 -3.04 -6.19 -15.89
N VAL A 91 -3.55 -5.11 -16.45
CA VAL A 91 -4.72 -5.09 -17.34
C VAL A 91 -4.25 -4.86 -18.76
N CYS A 92 -4.70 -5.70 -19.69
CA CYS A 92 -4.38 -5.63 -21.12
C CYS A 92 -5.66 -5.30 -21.90
N VAL A 93 -5.62 -4.29 -22.76
CA VAL A 93 -6.75 -3.91 -23.62
C VAL A 93 -6.35 -3.83 -25.09
N ASP A 94 -7.31 -4.07 -25.95
CA ASP A 94 -7.18 -3.87 -27.41
C ASP A 94 -7.44 -2.40 -27.81
N LYS A 95 -7.35 -2.11 -29.13
CA LYS A 95 -7.61 -0.77 -29.71
C LYS A 95 -9.04 -0.25 -29.48
N ASN A 96 -9.97 -1.13 -29.11
CA ASN A 96 -11.34 -0.75 -28.75
C ASN A 96 -11.53 -0.67 -27.23
N GLN A 97 -10.43 -0.69 -26.47
CA GLN A 97 -10.42 -0.67 -24.99
C GLN A 97 -11.14 -1.89 -24.36
N GLN A 98 -11.23 -2.99 -25.11
CA GLN A 98 -11.79 -4.24 -24.60
C GLN A 98 -10.71 -5.00 -23.82
N VAL A 99 -11.05 -5.47 -22.63
CA VAL A 99 -10.16 -6.31 -21.80
C VAL A 99 -9.93 -7.63 -22.52
N LEU A 100 -8.67 -8.00 -22.71
CA LEU A 100 -8.28 -9.21 -23.44
C LEU A 100 -8.18 -10.45 -22.56
N ARG A 101 -7.97 -10.27 -21.26
CA ARG A 101 -7.83 -11.35 -20.28
C ARG A 101 -8.10 -10.86 -18.85
N PRO A 102 -8.38 -11.77 -17.89
CA PRO A 102 -8.35 -11.41 -16.48
C PRO A 102 -7.01 -10.79 -16.08
N SER A 103 -7.05 -9.79 -15.20
CA SER A 103 -5.86 -9.12 -14.68
C SER A 103 -5.05 -10.08 -13.81
N ILE A 104 -3.74 -10.16 -14.04
CA ILE A 104 -2.80 -10.81 -13.13
C ILE A 104 -2.58 -9.83 -11.97
N ILE A 105 -3.04 -10.16 -10.76
CA ILE A 105 -3.03 -9.24 -9.62
C ILE A 105 -1.76 -9.36 -8.76
N TRP A 106 -1.65 -8.54 -7.74
CA TRP A 106 -0.44 -8.34 -6.93
C TRP A 106 0.12 -9.62 -6.26
N CYS A 107 -0.74 -10.52 -5.81
CA CYS A 107 -0.37 -11.75 -5.11
C CYS A 107 -0.05 -12.94 -6.03
N ASP A 108 -0.12 -12.76 -7.36
CA ASP A 108 0.30 -13.76 -8.33
C ASP A 108 1.82 -13.87 -8.38
N SER A 109 2.35 -15.07 -8.47
CA SER A 109 3.81 -15.33 -8.48
C SER A 109 4.36 -15.90 -9.79
N ARG A 110 3.50 -16.06 -10.84
CA ARG A 110 3.92 -16.69 -12.11
C ARG A 110 5.03 -15.95 -12.84
N ALA A 111 5.15 -14.63 -12.64
CA ALA A 111 6.12 -13.79 -13.33
C ALA A 111 7.46 -13.68 -12.60
N VAL A 112 7.60 -14.23 -11.39
CA VAL A 112 8.86 -14.19 -10.61
C VAL A 112 10.07 -14.64 -11.43
N PRO A 113 10.04 -15.79 -12.18
CA PRO A 113 11.20 -16.23 -12.98
C PRO A 113 11.61 -15.21 -14.05
N TYR A 114 10.66 -14.46 -14.63
CA TYR A 114 10.93 -13.43 -15.64
C TYR A 114 11.67 -12.24 -15.04
N GLY A 115 11.22 -11.79 -13.87
CA GLY A 115 11.86 -10.69 -13.16
C GLY A 115 13.25 -11.06 -12.64
N GLU A 116 13.42 -12.25 -12.09
CA GLU A 116 14.73 -12.75 -11.64
C GLU A 116 15.73 -12.87 -12.79
N LYS A 117 15.27 -13.42 -13.94
CA LYS A 117 16.11 -13.51 -15.14
C LYS A 117 16.52 -12.13 -15.65
N ALA A 118 15.58 -11.17 -15.73
CA ALA A 118 15.88 -9.81 -16.15
C ALA A 118 16.86 -9.13 -15.19
N PHE A 119 16.70 -9.32 -13.88
CA PHE A 119 17.58 -8.77 -12.85
C PHE A 119 19.02 -9.26 -12.99
N HIS A 120 19.20 -10.56 -13.24
CA HIS A 120 20.49 -11.16 -13.49
C HIS A 120 21.11 -10.71 -14.84
N ASP A 121 20.35 -10.80 -15.95
CA ASP A 121 20.86 -10.57 -17.30
C ASP A 121 21.22 -9.10 -17.57
N LEU A 122 20.45 -8.16 -17.01
CA LEU A 122 20.72 -6.72 -17.10
C LEU A 122 21.78 -6.26 -16.10
N GLY A 123 22.01 -7.05 -15.05
CA GLY A 123 22.88 -6.72 -13.92
C GLY A 123 22.10 -6.09 -12.75
N GLU A 124 22.27 -6.71 -11.58
CA GLU A 124 21.56 -6.33 -10.35
C GLU A 124 21.77 -4.86 -9.99
N ASP A 125 23.01 -4.42 -9.92
CA ASP A 125 23.38 -3.02 -9.67
C ASP A 125 22.79 -2.04 -10.67
N PHE A 126 22.69 -2.42 -11.94
CA PHE A 126 22.12 -1.59 -12.98
C PHE A 126 20.61 -1.45 -12.77
N CYS A 127 19.91 -2.55 -12.53
CA CYS A 127 18.48 -2.51 -12.24
C CYS A 127 18.18 -1.68 -10.99
N LEU A 128 18.91 -1.90 -9.89
CA LEU A 128 18.70 -1.16 -8.65
C LEU A 128 18.96 0.34 -8.79
N ARG A 129 19.95 0.76 -9.58
CA ARG A 129 20.21 2.20 -9.81
C ARG A 129 19.15 2.88 -10.67
N ASN A 130 18.51 2.15 -11.59
CA ASN A 130 17.58 2.75 -12.56
C ASN A 130 16.12 2.53 -12.18
N LEU A 131 15.76 1.35 -11.62
CA LEU A 131 14.40 1.01 -11.21
C LEU A 131 14.17 1.15 -9.70
N LEU A 132 15.24 1.28 -8.91
CA LEU A 132 15.29 1.26 -7.43
C LEU A 132 14.80 -0.07 -6.82
N ASN A 133 14.55 -1.07 -7.65
CA ASN A 133 14.09 -2.41 -7.30
C ASN A 133 14.65 -3.44 -8.29
N SER A 134 14.56 -4.73 -7.92
CA SER A 134 14.61 -5.79 -8.92
C SER A 134 13.33 -5.78 -9.75
N PRO A 135 13.34 -6.19 -11.03
CA PRO A 135 12.12 -6.34 -11.84
C PRO A 135 11.08 -7.28 -11.24
N GLY A 136 11.49 -8.25 -10.43
CA GLY A 136 10.68 -9.09 -9.55
C GLY A 136 9.36 -9.58 -10.15
N ASN A 137 8.31 -9.54 -9.34
CA ASN A 137 6.96 -9.95 -9.71
C ASN A 137 6.05 -8.74 -10.00
N PHE A 138 6.54 -7.78 -10.76
CA PHE A 138 5.81 -6.54 -11.06
C PHE A 138 5.20 -6.57 -12.47
N THR A 139 4.49 -5.52 -12.83
CA THR A 139 3.67 -5.45 -14.06
C THR A 139 4.45 -5.74 -15.33
N ALA A 140 5.68 -5.24 -15.47
CA ALA A 140 6.54 -5.52 -16.64
C ALA A 140 6.85 -7.01 -16.77
N SER A 141 7.19 -7.69 -15.68
CA SER A 141 7.47 -9.13 -15.67
C SER A 141 6.21 -9.97 -15.96
N LYS A 142 5.04 -9.53 -15.47
CA LYS A 142 3.74 -10.15 -15.79
C LYS A 142 3.42 -10.04 -17.28
N LEU A 143 3.71 -8.89 -17.88
CA LEU A 143 3.55 -8.71 -19.33
C LEU A 143 4.50 -9.61 -20.13
N ALA A 144 5.75 -9.81 -19.66
CA ALA A 144 6.70 -10.73 -20.28
C ALA A 144 6.18 -12.18 -20.23
N TRP A 145 5.58 -12.58 -19.11
CA TRP A 145 4.91 -13.88 -19.04
C TRP A 145 3.77 -14.00 -20.05
N VAL A 146 2.92 -12.98 -20.19
CA VAL A 146 1.81 -12.97 -21.19
C VAL A 146 2.36 -13.11 -22.61
N LYS A 147 3.43 -12.37 -22.95
CA LYS A 147 4.06 -12.44 -24.25
C LYS A 147 4.50 -13.86 -24.62
N ASP A 148 5.14 -14.56 -23.67
CA ASP A 148 5.67 -15.89 -23.91
C ASP A 148 4.60 -17.01 -23.90
N ASN A 149 3.59 -16.87 -23.05
CA ASN A 149 2.61 -17.93 -22.80
C ASN A 149 1.27 -17.73 -23.53
N GLU A 150 0.97 -16.49 -23.93
CA GLU A 150 -0.27 -16.09 -24.61
C GLU A 150 0.04 -15.19 -25.83
N PRO A 151 0.92 -15.60 -26.77
CA PRO A 151 1.44 -14.74 -27.85
C PRO A 151 0.34 -14.21 -28.79
N GLU A 152 -0.67 -15.00 -29.13
CA GLU A 152 -1.80 -14.53 -29.93
C GLU A 152 -2.66 -13.47 -29.28
N LEU A 153 -2.68 -13.45 -27.93
CA LEU A 153 -3.32 -12.41 -27.12
C LEU A 153 -2.41 -11.19 -27.07
N PHE A 154 -1.12 -11.40 -26.81
CA PHE A 154 -0.13 -10.31 -26.74
C PHE A 154 -0.14 -9.45 -28.01
N ASP A 155 -0.23 -10.07 -29.18
CA ASP A 155 -0.28 -9.38 -30.48
C ASP A 155 -1.52 -8.48 -30.66
N LYS A 156 -2.55 -8.64 -29.82
CA LYS A 156 -3.78 -7.82 -29.83
C LYS A 156 -3.72 -6.67 -28.83
N ILE A 157 -2.73 -6.66 -27.94
CA ILE A 157 -2.62 -5.62 -26.92
C ILE A 157 -2.28 -4.29 -27.61
N ASP A 158 -3.12 -3.30 -27.39
CA ASP A 158 -2.85 -1.90 -27.73
C ASP A 158 -2.21 -1.18 -26.56
N LYS A 159 -2.78 -1.34 -25.37
CA LYS A 159 -2.31 -0.69 -24.14
C LYS A 159 -2.32 -1.64 -22.95
N ILE A 160 -1.35 -1.44 -22.05
CA ILE A 160 -1.37 -2.01 -20.71
C ILE A 160 -1.66 -0.90 -19.68
N MET A 161 -2.24 -1.30 -18.56
CA MET A 161 -2.58 -0.37 -17.49
C MET A 161 -2.65 -1.08 -16.14
N LEU A 162 -2.64 -0.28 -15.09
CA LEU A 162 -2.89 -0.71 -13.72
C LEU A 162 -4.40 -0.72 -13.41
N PRO A 163 -4.84 -1.35 -12.31
CA PRO A 163 -6.27 -1.40 -11.98
C PRO A 163 -6.94 -0.03 -11.87
N GLY A 164 -6.24 0.97 -11.32
CA GLY A 164 -6.75 2.34 -11.24
C GLY A 164 -6.82 3.05 -12.58
N ASP A 165 -5.88 2.77 -13.49
CA ASP A 165 -5.93 3.29 -14.85
C ASP A 165 -7.12 2.73 -15.61
N TYR A 166 -7.43 1.43 -15.40
CA TYR A 166 -8.62 0.80 -15.97
C TYR A 166 -9.92 1.47 -15.47
N LEU A 167 -10.05 1.71 -14.16
CA LEU A 167 -11.24 2.39 -13.64
C LEU A 167 -11.37 3.80 -14.24
N ALA A 168 -10.26 4.54 -14.34
CA ALA A 168 -10.24 5.86 -14.97
C ALA A 168 -10.59 5.82 -16.46
N MET A 169 -10.12 4.80 -17.19
CA MET A 169 -10.50 4.56 -18.58
C MET A 169 -12.01 4.31 -18.71
N LYS A 170 -12.60 3.52 -17.83
CA LYS A 170 -14.06 3.26 -17.84
C LYS A 170 -14.85 4.53 -17.56
N LEU A 171 -14.35 5.43 -16.72
CA LEU A 171 -14.98 6.71 -16.40
C LEU A 171 -14.85 7.73 -17.55
N SER A 172 -13.71 7.76 -18.26
CA SER A 172 -13.36 8.83 -19.20
C SER A 172 -13.36 8.43 -20.67
N GLY A 173 -13.09 7.16 -20.97
CA GLY A 173 -12.76 6.71 -22.31
C GLY A 173 -11.30 6.98 -22.71
N GLU A 174 -10.47 7.54 -21.81
CA GLU A 174 -9.08 7.86 -22.09
C GLU A 174 -8.12 6.89 -21.35
N VAL A 175 -7.07 6.45 -22.03
CA VAL A 175 -6.05 5.55 -21.46
C VAL A 175 -4.84 6.36 -21.04
N LYS A 176 -4.70 6.59 -19.73
CA LYS A 176 -3.61 7.37 -19.13
C LYS A 176 -3.07 6.67 -17.90
N THR A 177 -1.81 6.95 -17.57
CA THR A 177 -1.14 6.46 -16.37
C THR A 177 -0.34 7.58 -15.70
N THR A 178 0.29 7.28 -14.57
CA THR A 178 1.13 8.24 -13.83
C THR A 178 2.56 7.72 -13.71
N ILE A 179 3.51 8.62 -13.36
CA ILE A 179 4.88 8.18 -13.04
C ILE A 179 4.87 7.21 -11.85
N SER A 180 4.04 7.47 -10.84
CA SER A 180 3.88 6.56 -9.70
C SER A 180 3.45 5.16 -10.17
N GLY A 181 2.47 5.08 -11.08
CA GLY A 181 2.03 3.82 -11.69
C GLY A 181 3.11 3.12 -12.52
N LEU A 182 3.84 3.86 -13.36
CA LEU A 182 4.95 3.27 -14.12
C LEU A 182 6.07 2.76 -13.21
N SER A 183 6.37 3.48 -12.12
CA SER A 183 7.43 3.07 -11.19
C SER A 183 7.08 1.77 -10.46
N GLU A 184 5.85 1.61 -10.00
CA GLU A 184 5.40 0.37 -9.38
C GLU A 184 5.30 -0.81 -10.36
N GLY A 185 5.15 -0.51 -11.65
CA GLY A 185 5.19 -1.48 -12.74
C GLY A 185 6.59 -1.86 -13.20
N MET A 186 7.65 -1.27 -12.65
CA MET A 186 9.06 -1.36 -13.11
C MET A 186 9.29 -0.80 -14.52
N MET A 187 8.49 0.18 -14.92
CA MET A 187 8.55 0.79 -16.26
C MET A 187 9.01 2.27 -16.22
N TRP A 188 9.56 2.73 -15.10
CA TRP A 188 10.14 4.07 -14.94
C TRP A 188 11.63 4.00 -14.61
N ASP A 189 12.44 4.72 -15.36
CA ASP A 189 13.87 4.90 -15.13
C ASP A 189 14.08 6.17 -14.31
N PHE A 190 14.42 6.03 -13.04
CA PHE A 190 14.63 7.16 -12.13
C PHE A 190 15.89 7.98 -12.47
N ASN A 191 16.89 7.35 -13.07
CA ASN A 191 18.12 8.02 -13.46
C ASN A 191 17.92 8.91 -14.71
N GLN A 192 17.15 8.39 -15.69
CA GLN A 192 16.85 9.14 -16.93
C GLN A 192 15.57 9.97 -16.82
N LYS A 193 14.75 9.78 -15.77
CA LYS A 193 13.43 10.41 -15.54
C LYS A 193 12.49 10.27 -16.75
N LYS A 194 12.40 9.03 -17.26
CA LYS A 194 11.56 8.63 -18.42
C LYS A 194 11.18 7.14 -18.35
N PRO A 195 10.31 6.63 -19.25
CA PRO A 195 10.05 5.21 -19.34
C PRO A 195 11.34 4.38 -19.42
N ALA A 196 11.36 3.24 -18.71
CA ALA A 196 12.54 2.37 -18.58
C ALA A 196 12.78 1.58 -19.89
N LYS A 197 13.21 2.29 -20.94
CA LYS A 197 13.40 1.72 -22.26
C LYS A 197 14.28 0.48 -22.26
N PHE A 198 15.32 0.43 -21.43
CA PHE A 198 16.21 -0.71 -21.34
C PHE A 198 15.48 -2.00 -20.91
N LEU A 199 14.50 -1.90 -20.03
CA LEU A 199 13.69 -3.05 -19.59
C LEU A 199 12.63 -3.41 -20.63
N LEU A 200 12.00 -2.40 -21.26
CA LEU A 200 11.08 -2.63 -22.39
C LEU A 200 11.79 -3.34 -23.53
N ASP A 201 12.98 -2.86 -23.94
CA ASP A 201 13.80 -3.49 -24.98
C ASP A 201 14.23 -4.92 -24.61
N TYR A 202 14.62 -5.15 -23.35
CA TYR A 202 15.00 -6.49 -22.88
C TYR A 202 13.86 -7.49 -23.02
N PHE A 203 12.64 -7.12 -22.65
CA PHE A 203 11.46 -7.95 -22.83
C PHE A 203 10.89 -7.91 -24.28
N GLY A 204 11.43 -7.03 -25.13
CA GLY A 204 10.99 -6.83 -26.52
C GLY A 204 9.59 -6.22 -26.59
N PHE A 205 9.32 -5.22 -25.74
CA PHE A 205 8.10 -4.41 -25.79
C PHE A 205 8.34 -3.13 -26.57
N ASP A 206 7.39 -2.75 -27.41
CA ASP A 206 7.34 -1.41 -27.99
C ASP A 206 6.83 -0.42 -26.96
N GLU A 207 7.45 0.77 -26.85
CA GLU A 207 7.07 1.79 -25.87
C GLU A 207 5.61 2.26 -26.07
N SER A 208 5.07 2.15 -27.27
CA SER A 208 3.67 2.49 -27.57
C SER A 208 2.64 1.66 -26.79
N ILE A 209 3.05 0.55 -26.17
CA ILE A 209 2.17 -0.26 -25.30
C ILE A 209 1.84 0.46 -23.99
N LEU A 210 2.65 1.44 -23.59
CA LEU A 210 2.42 2.25 -22.40
C LEU A 210 1.31 3.28 -22.66
N ALA A 211 0.54 3.56 -21.62
CA ALA A 211 -0.43 4.66 -21.60
C ALA A 211 0.26 6.03 -21.53
N ASP A 212 -0.43 7.09 -21.94
CA ASP A 212 0.04 8.47 -21.85
C ASP A 212 0.26 8.86 -20.38
N ILE A 213 1.40 9.48 -20.08
CA ILE A 213 1.79 9.85 -18.72
C ILE A 213 1.17 11.19 -18.34
N VAL A 214 0.50 11.24 -17.20
CA VAL A 214 -0.05 12.48 -16.61
C VAL A 214 0.44 12.64 -15.16
N PRO A 215 0.51 13.88 -14.64
CA PRO A 215 0.86 14.09 -13.22
C PRO A 215 -0.19 13.48 -12.29
N THR A 216 0.25 12.95 -11.15
CA THR A 216 -0.63 12.30 -10.17
C THR A 216 -1.69 13.27 -9.62
N PHE A 217 -1.28 14.48 -9.26
CA PHE A 217 -2.18 15.56 -8.81
C PHE A 217 -2.42 16.56 -9.95
N SER A 218 -3.33 16.23 -10.86
CA SER A 218 -3.75 17.09 -11.97
C SER A 218 -5.09 16.63 -12.51
N VAL A 219 -5.76 17.46 -13.27
CA VAL A 219 -6.91 16.98 -14.08
C VAL A 219 -6.36 16.05 -15.16
N GLN A 220 -6.48 14.76 -14.92
CA GLN A 220 -5.91 13.71 -15.78
C GLN A 220 -6.83 13.37 -16.96
N SER A 221 -8.13 13.41 -16.70
CA SER A 221 -9.21 13.20 -17.65
C SER A 221 -10.52 13.71 -17.05
N VAL A 222 -11.63 13.58 -17.77
CA VAL A 222 -12.97 13.96 -17.30
C VAL A 222 -13.96 12.82 -17.53
N VAL A 223 -15.03 12.79 -16.74
CA VAL A 223 -16.13 11.84 -16.91
C VAL A 223 -16.75 12.03 -18.29
N SER A 224 -16.79 10.97 -19.07
CA SER A 224 -17.39 10.94 -20.40
C SER A 224 -18.91 10.99 -20.33
N LYS A 225 -19.55 11.38 -21.43
CA LYS A 225 -21.02 11.36 -21.52
C LYS A 225 -21.61 9.98 -21.21
N ALA A 226 -21.02 8.92 -21.75
CA ALA A 226 -21.50 7.55 -21.53
C ALA A 226 -21.41 7.13 -20.06
N ALA A 227 -20.28 7.42 -19.39
CA ALA A 227 -20.13 7.13 -17.97
C ALA A 227 -21.03 8.01 -17.09
N ALA A 228 -21.24 9.27 -17.47
CA ALA A 228 -22.16 10.16 -16.77
C ALA A 228 -23.61 9.62 -16.80
N GLU A 229 -24.06 9.17 -17.96
CA GLU A 229 -25.41 8.57 -18.11
C GLU A 229 -25.54 7.25 -17.35
N GLU A 230 -24.51 6.38 -17.38
CA GLU A 230 -24.52 5.07 -16.68
C GLU A 230 -24.52 5.24 -15.15
N LEU A 231 -23.77 6.22 -14.64
CA LEU A 231 -23.47 6.36 -13.22
C LEU A 231 -24.30 7.42 -12.51
N GLY A 232 -25.03 8.26 -13.26
CA GLY A 232 -25.72 9.42 -12.70
C GLY A 232 -24.77 10.54 -12.25
N LEU A 233 -23.57 10.61 -12.85
CA LEU A 233 -22.58 11.66 -12.64
C LEU A 233 -22.78 12.81 -13.64
N LYS A 234 -22.12 13.94 -13.40
CA LYS A 234 -22.07 15.03 -14.35
C LYS A 234 -20.98 14.78 -15.39
N GLU A 235 -21.33 14.88 -16.68
CA GLU A 235 -20.33 14.90 -17.76
C GLU A 235 -19.33 16.03 -17.53
N GLY A 236 -18.04 15.75 -17.77
CA GLY A 236 -16.97 16.71 -17.57
C GLY A 236 -16.47 16.82 -16.14
N THR A 237 -16.98 16.05 -15.16
CA THR A 237 -16.41 16.00 -13.80
C THR A 237 -14.94 15.55 -13.86
N PRO A 238 -13.98 16.31 -13.28
CA PRO A 238 -12.57 15.97 -13.32
C PRO A 238 -12.26 14.65 -12.61
N ILE A 239 -11.43 13.81 -13.24
CA ILE A 239 -10.71 12.70 -12.61
C ILE A 239 -9.30 13.23 -12.40
N SER A 240 -8.92 13.50 -11.15
CA SER A 240 -7.79 14.37 -10.85
C SER A 240 -6.77 13.80 -9.87
N TYR A 241 -6.90 12.54 -9.53
CA TYR A 241 -5.95 11.79 -8.71
C TYR A 241 -6.06 10.30 -8.94
N ARG A 242 -4.91 9.62 -9.03
CA ARG A 242 -4.82 8.17 -8.89
C ARG A 242 -3.45 7.75 -8.36
N ALA A 243 -3.44 6.78 -7.45
CA ALA A 243 -2.23 6.17 -6.92
C ALA A 243 -2.51 4.75 -6.42
N GLY A 244 -1.49 3.92 -6.38
CA GLY A 244 -1.56 2.62 -5.72
C GLY A 244 -1.98 2.74 -4.25
N ASP A 245 -2.53 1.67 -3.67
CA ASP A 245 -3.10 1.68 -2.32
C ASP A 245 -2.09 2.07 -1.23
N GLN A 246 -0.82 1.68 -1.37
CA GLN A 246 0.20 2.02 -0.37
C GLN A 246 0.60 3.50 -0.40
N PRO A 247 1.00 4.11 -1.53
CA PRO A 247 1.19 5.55 -1.59
C PRO A 247 -0.09 6.34 -1.28
N ASN A 248 -1.27 5.84 -1.65
CA ASN A 248 -2.54 6.47 -1.28
C ASN A 248 -2.83 6.39 0.23
N ASN A 249 -2.49 5.28 0.90
CA ASN A 249 -2.60 5.19 2.35
C ASN A 249 -1.73 6.25 3.03
N ALA A 250 -0.52 6.48 2.52
CA ALA A 250 0.34 7.57 2.99
C ALA A 250 -0.31 8.94 2.77
N VAL A 251 -0.86 9.19 1.58
CA VAL A 251 -1.64 10.41 1.30
C VAL A 251 -2.80 10.55 2.28
N SER A 252 -3.58 9.50 2.53
CA SER A 252 -4.74 9.54 3.43
C SER A 252 -4.38 9.87 4.88
N LEU A 253 -3.15 9.62 5.28
CA LEU A 253 -2.55 9.95 6.57
C LEU A 253 -1.76 11.26 6.56
N ASN A 254 -1.86 12.05 5.48
CA ASN A 254 -1.12 13.30 5.28
C ASN A 254 0.41 13.11 5.38
N VAL A 255 0.92 12.02 4.80
CA VAL A 255 2.35 11.69 4.73
C VAL A 255 2.86 12.06 3.33
N PHE A 256 3.62 13.15 3.22
CA PHE A 256 4.10 13.73 1.96
C PHE A 256 5.58 14.11 2.00
N ASN A 257 6.13 14.31 3.19
CA ASN A 257 7.46 14.88 3.35
C ASN A 257 8.49 13.82 3.75
N PRO A 258 9.78 14.02 3.40
CA PRO A 258 10.84 13.12 3.83
C PRO A 258 10.91 12.93 5.34
N GLY A 259 11.05 11.68 5.78
CA GLY A 259 11.10 11.30 7.18
C GLY A 259 9.73 11.01 7.82
N GLU A 260 8.64 11.29 7.14
CA GLU A 260 7.29 10.89 7.57
C GLU A 260 7.02 9.44 7.18
N ILE A 261 6.37 8.70 8.07
CA ILE A 261 6.00 7.29 7.91
C ILE A 261 4.48 7.15 7.97
N ALA A 262 3.90 6.41 7.05
CA ALA A 262 2.57 5.83 7.17
C ALA A 262 2.70 4.35 7.55
N SER A 263 1.95 3.89 8.57
CA SER A 263 2.02 2.50 8.99
C SER A 263 0.63 1.89 9.17
N THR A 264 0.53 0.63 8.77
CA THR A 264 -0.62 -0.23 9.07
C THR A 264 -0.13 -1.54 9.69
N ALA A 265 -0.94 -2.13 10.57
CA ALA A 265 -0.59 -3.37 11.25
C ALA A 265 -1.83 -4.28 11.32
N GLY A 266 -2.35 -4.64 10.14
CA GLY A 266 -3.43 -5.58 9.93
C GLY A 266 -2.94 -7.03 9.94
N THR A 267 -3.51 -7.91 9.12
CA THR A 267 -3.06 -9.31 8.96
C THR A 267 -1.56 -9.36 8.66
N SER A 268 -1.10 -8.60 7.68
CA SER A 268 0.30 -8.22 7.48
C SER A 268 0.51 -6.77 7.95
N GLY A 269 1.77 -6.40 8.19
CA GLY A 269 2.16 -5.06 8.57
C GLY A 269 2.85 -4.33 7.43
N VAL A 270 2.61 -3.04 7.33
CA VAL A 270 3.25 -2.16 6.37
C VAL A 270 3.86 -0.96 7.08
N VAL A 271 5.10 -0.64 6.71
CA VAL A 271 5.74 0.62 7.00
C VAL A 271 6.09 1.26 5.66
N TYR A 272 5.52 2.43 5.40
CA TYR A 272 5.73 3.18 4.17
C TYR A 272 6.32 4.54 4.52
N GLY A 273 7.59 4.75 4.19
CA GLY A 273 8.31 6.00 4.50
C GLY A 273 8.56 6.84 3.26
N VAL A 274 8.55 8.16 3.41
CA VAL A 274 8.91 9.09 2.33
C VAL A 274 10.38 9.44 2.39
N LEU A 275 11.09 9.25 1.27
CA LEU A 275 12.50 9.63 1.09
C LEU A 275 12.60 10.80 0.11
N GLY A 276 13.50 11.75 0.39
CA GLY A 276 13.67 12.98 -0.40
C GLY A 276 14.66 12.87 -1.55
N ASP A 277 15.51 11.84 -1.54
CA ASP A 277 16.56 11.63 -2.51
C ASP A 277 16.40 10.25 -3.19
N VAL A 278 16.87 10.13 -4.44
CA VAL A 278 16.87 8.86 -5.16
C VAL A 278 17.85 7.90 -4.49
N ASN A 279 17.33 6.88 -3.82
CA ASN A 279 18.10 5.86 -3.16
C ASN A 279 17.34 4.52 -3.12
N TYR A 280 18.05 3.43 -2.85
CA TYR A 280 17.52 2.06 -2.81
C TYR A 280 18.27 1.21 -1.79
N ASP A 281 17.68 0.11 -1.35
CA ASP A 281 18.39 -0.90 -0.56
C ASP A 281 19.18 -1.84 -1.48
N PRO A 282 20.52 -1.94 -1.35
CA PRO A 282 21.35 -2.80 -2.20
C PRO A 282 20.98 -4.28 -2.16
N LYS A 283 20.27 -4.70 -1.11
CA LYS A 283 19.82 -6.08 -0.90
C LYS A 283 18.35 -6.31 -1.24
N SER A 284 17.66 -5.29 -1.75
CA SER A 284 16.24 -5.36 -2.11
C SER A 284 15.32 -5.83 -0.97
N ARG A 285 15.65 -5.52 0.29
CA ARG A 285 14.86 -5.90 1.48
C ARG A 285 13.62 -5.03 1.69
N VAL A 286 13.59 -3.88 1.05
CA VAL A 286 12.44 -2.97 0.92
C VAL A 286 12.23 -2.62 -0.54
N ASN A 287 11.03 -2.17 -0.90
CA ASN A 287 10.75 -1.65 -2.25
C ASN A 287 10.79 -0.12 -2.23
N THR A 288 11.26 0.47 -3.32
CA THR A 288 11.27 1.93 -3.49
C THR A 288 10.53 2.31 -4.77
N PHE A 289 9.51 3.14 -4.66
CA PHE A 289 8.67 3.59 -5.77
C PHE A 289 8.58 5.11 -5.79
N ALA A 290 8.12 5.69 -6.90
CA ALA A 290 7.71 7.09 -6.91
C ALA A 290 6.50 7.28 -5.98
N HIS A 291 6.63 8.14 -4.97
CA HIS A 291 5.51 8.50 -4.12
C HIS A 291 4.46 9.33 -4.91
N ALA A 292 3.26 9.45 -4.37
CA ALA A 292 2.15 10.14 -5.05
C ALA A 292 2.52 11.57 -5.49
N ASN A 293 3.33 12.30 -4.74
CA ASN A 293 3.79 13.65 -5.08
C ASN A 293 5.17 13.71 -5.76
N TYR A 294 5.66 12.59 -6.29
CA TYR A 294 6.85 12.58 -7.13
C TYR A 294 6.59 13.33 -8.44
N THR A 295 7.56 14.14 -8.87
CA THR A 295 7.61 14.74 -10.21
C THR A 295 9.03 14.64 -10.76
N THR A 296 9.22 14.93 -12.05
CA THR A 296 10.59 14.99 -12.63
C THR A 296 11.49 16.03 -11.98
N ASP A 297 10.90 17.06 -11.34
CA ASP A 297 11.61 18.15 -10.69
C ASP A 297 11.67 17.99 -9.15
N LEU A 298 10.90 17.08 -8.59
CA LEU A 298 10.80 16.85 -7.15
C LEU A 298 10.90 15.35 -6.84
N ASP A 299 12.05 14.92 -6.36
CA ASP A 299 12.21 13.55 -5.89
C ASP A 299 11.45 13.34 -4.57
N ARG A 300 10.49 12.45 -4.61
CA ARG A 300 9.70 11.95 -3.48
C ARG A 300 9.47 10.47 -3.70
N LEU A 301 10.16 9.67 -2.92
CA LEU A 301 10.13 8.22 -3.05
C LEU A 301 9.41 7.60 -1.88
N GLY A 302 8.56 6.64 -2.16
CA GLY A 302 7.92 5.80 -1.16
C GLY A 302 8.72 4.53 -0.95
N VAL A 303 9.27 4.36 0.25
CA VAL A 303 9.98 3.14 0.65
C VAL A 303 9.02 2.25 1.40
N LEU A 304 8.72 1.10 0.81
CA LEU A 304 7.71 0.15 1.28
C LEU A 304 8.37 -1.07 1.93
N LEU A 305 8.09 -1.27 3.20
CA LEU A 305 8.35 -2.50 3.95
C LEU A 305 7.03 -3.24 4.18
N CYS A 306 7.01 -4.54 3.92
CA CYS A 306 5.92 -5.42 4.30
C CYS A 306 6.46 -6.52 5.22
N ILE A 307 5.74 -6.80 6.33
CA ILE A 307 6.00 -7.89 7.26
C ILE A 307 4.77 -8.79 7.30
N ASN A 308 4.90 -10.01 6.80
CA ASN A 308 3.77 -10.95 6.71
C ASN A 308 3.31 -11.45 8.09
N GLY A 309 4.24 -11.61 9.03
CA GLY A 309 3.99 -12.13 10.37
C GLY A 309 3.52 -11.07 11.37
N THR A 310 2.49 -10.28 11.10
CA THR A 310 2.01 -9.19 11.97
C THR A 310 0.73 -9.57 12.72
N GLY A 311 -0.41 -9.08 12.36
CA GLY A 311 -1.68 -9.37 13.04
C GLY A 311 -2.08 -10.84 12.95
N ILE A 312 -1.62 -11.57 11.92
CA ILE A 312 -1.82 -13.02 11.83
C ILE A 312 -1.14 -13.75 13.00
N LEU A 313 0.07 -13.31 13.41
CA LEU A 313 0.73 -13.84 14.61
C LEU A 313 -0.06 -13.50 15.87
N ASN A 314 -0.49 -12.23 16.02
CA ASN A 314 -1.28 -11.83 17.18
C ASN A 314 -2.60 -12.62 17.28
N ALA A 315 -3.29 -12.85 16.15
CA ALA A 315 -4.49 -13.68 16.10
C ALA A 315 -4.20 -15.16 16.40
N TRP A 316 -3.05 -15.67 15.94
CA TRP A 316 -2.63 -17.04 16.25
C TRP A 316 -2.35 -17.21 17.75
N VAL A 317 -1.65 -16.26 18.36
CA VAL A 317 -1.38 -16.26 19.82
C VAL A 317 -2.70 -16.15 20.61
N HIS A 318 -3.61 -15.28 20.18
CA HIS A 318 -4.94 -15.18 20.81
C HIS A 318 -5.66 -16.53 20.80
N ARG A 319 -5.79 -17.17 19.63
CA ARG A 319 -6.51 -18.45 19.51
C ARG A 319 -5.90 -19.61 20.30
N ASN A 320 -4.57 -19.62 20.48
CA ASN A 320 -3.88 -20.76 21.07
C ASN A 320 -3.47 -20.59 22.54
N PHE A 321 -3.28 -19.34 23.01
CA PHE A 321 -2.82 -19.04 24.37
C PHE A 321 -3.83 -18.28 25.22
N THR A 322 -4.72 -17.52 24.60
CA THR A 322 -5.69 -16.67 25.30
C THR A 322 -7.08 -16.70 24.65
N PRO A 323 -7.63 -17.88 24.28
CA PRO A 323 -8.94 -17.98 23.62
C PRO A 323 -10.11 -17.57 24.53
N ASP A 324 -9.87 -17.49 25.82
CA ASP A 324 -10.80 -17.21 26.90
C ASP A 324 -10.96 -15.72 27.23
N VAL A 325 -10.20 -14.82 26.59
CA VAL A 325 -10.23 -13.38 26.88
C VAL A 325 -10.42 -12.57 25.60
N SER A 326 -10.89 -11.33 25.75
CA SER A 326 -10.94 -10.36 24.62
C SER A 326 -9.54 -9.89 24.21
N TYR A 327 -9.43 -9.28 23.02
CA TYR A 327 -8.16 -8.63 22.62
C TYR A 327 -7.76 -7.50 23.57
N ALA A 328 -8.70 -6.80 24.20
CA ALA A 328 -8.41 -5.77 25.19
C ALA A 328 -7.78 -6.38 26.44
N ASP A 329 -8.40 -7.42 27.00
CA ASP A 329 -7.87 -8.13 28.17
C ASP A 329 -6.53 -8.82 27.87
N MET A 330 -6.34 -9.30 26.62
CA MET A 330 -5.08 -9.85 26.15
C MET A 330 -3.96 -8.77 26.17
N ASN A 331 -4.27 -7.53 25.81
CA ASN A 331 -3.32 -6.42 25.91
C ASN A 331 -2.97 -6.09 27.36
N ASP A 332 -3.96 -6.09 28.25
CA ASP A 332 -3.75 -5.87 29.70
C ASP A 332 -2.90 -6.98 30.32
N LEU A 333 -3.14 -8.22 29.89
CA LEU A 333 -2.33 -9.37 30.28
C LEU A 333 -0.87 -9.20 29.86
N ALA A 334 -0.62 -8.77 28.62
CA ALA A 334 0.72 -8.46 28.12
C ALA A 334 1.39 -7.32 28.89
N ALA A 335 0.63 -6.28 29.24
CA ALA A 335 1.13 -5.13 30.00
C ALA A 335 1.55 -5.49 31.43
N SER A 336 1.05 -6.58 32.00
CA SER A 336 1.42 -7.07 33.34
C SER A 336 2.84 -7.65 33.43
N VAL A 337 3.50 -7.85 32.30
CA VAL A 337 4.85 -8.43 32.20
C VAL A 337 5.83 -7.30 31.83
N PRO A 338 7.07 -7.28 32.35
CA PRO A 338 8.03 -6.23 32.03
C PRO A 338 8.49 -6.21 30.57
N ILE A 339 9.01 -5.06 30.12
CA ILE A 339 9.62 -4.87 28.80
C ILE A 339 10.65 -5.97 28.55
N GLY A 340 10.66 -6.54 27.36
CA GLY A 340 11.51 -7.67 26.98
C GLY A 340 11.00 -9.01 27.48
N SER A 341 9.78 -9.05 28.03
CA SER A 341 9.07 -10.30 28.40
C SER A 341 9.89 -11.28 29.24
N ASP A 342 10.69 -10.73 30.18
CA ASP A 342 11.63 -11.52 31.03
C ASP A 342 12.58 -12.44 30.24
N GLY A 343 12.89 -12.07 28.98
CA GLY A 343 13.78 -12.81 28.10
C GLY A 343 13.09 -13.75 27.12
N VAL A 344 11.77 -13.90 27.15
CA VAL A 344 11.03 -14.59 26.09
C VAL A 344 11.03 -13.73 24.83
N LYS A 345 11.34 -14.32 23.68
CA LYS A 345 11.39 -13.65 22.38
C LYS A 345 10.60 -14.44 21.36
N ILE A 346 9.83 -13.74 20.54
CA ILE A 346 9.17 -14.32 19.37
C ILE A 346 9.70 -13.66 18.10
N ILE A 347 10.19 -14.52 17.19
CA ILE A 347 10.60 -14.12 15.85
C ILE A 347 9.38 -14.35 14.95
N PRO A 348 8.76 -13.30 14.35
CA PRO A 348 7.37 -13.37 13.89
C PRO A 348 7.19 -13.95 12.47
N PHE A 349 8.24 -14.40 11.79
CA PHE A 349 8.27 -14.67 10.35
C PHE A 349 7.65 -16.03 9.96
N GLY A 350 6.47 -16.34 10.48
CA GLY A 350 5.78 -17.61 10.29
C GLY A 350 4.73 -17.64 9.17
N ASN A 351 4.72 -16.66 8.29
CA ASN A 351 3.74 -16.55 7.21
C ASN A 351 4.40 -16.46 5.81
N GLY A 352 5.31 -17.40 5.53
CA GLY A 352 6.05 -17.49 4.27
C GLY A 352 7.35 -16.68 4.25
N ALA A 353 7.86 -16.46 3.05
CA ALA A 353 9.09 -15.73 2.84
C ALA A 353 8.94 -14.23 3.19
N GLU A 354 9.97 -13.67 3.78
CA GLU A 354 10.01 -12.26 4.17
C GLU A 354 11.06 -11.49 3.38
N ARG A 355 10.62 -10.45 2.68
CA ARG A 355 11.53 -9.61 1.91
C ARG A 355 12.60 -8.95 2.78
N VAL A 356 12.24 -8.51 3.99
CA VAL A 356 13.18 -7.92 4.95
C VAL A 356 14.33 -8.86 5.31
N LEU A 357 14.16 -10.17 5.08
CA LEU A 357 15.17 -11.22 5.25
C LEU A 357 15.70 -11.74 3.90
N GLU A 358 15.75 -10.90 2.87
CA GLU A 358 16.22 -11.29 1.53
C GLU A 358 15.42 -12.47 0.93
N ASN A 359 14.08 -12.46 1.12
CA ASN A 359 13.11 -13.49 0.72
C ASN A 359 13.34 -14.88 1.34
N LYS A 360 14.02 -14.97 2.48
CA LYS A 360 14.15 -16.22 3.21
C LYS A 360 12.85 -16.60 3.91
N GLU A 361 12.54 -17.89 3.92
CA GLU A 361 11.48 -18.49 4.71
C GLU A 361 12.09 -19.16 5.94
N VAL A 362 12.00 -18.49 7.10
CA VAL A 362 12.67 -18.92 8.34
C VAL A 362 11.70 -19.47 9.39
N GLY A 363 10.40 -19.25 9.20
CA GLY A 363 9.36 -19.62 10.14
C GLY A 363 9.31 -18.76 11.40
N CYS A 364 8.26 -18.98 12.20
CA CYS A 364 8.14 -18.36 13.52
C CYS A 364 8.89 -19.20 14.56
N SER A 365 9.57 -18.53 15.49
CA SER A 365 10.20 -19.23 16.62
C SER A 365 9.95 -18.52 17.94
N ILE A 366 9.75 -19.30 19.01
CA ILE A 366 9.64 -18.84 20.39
C ILE A 366 10.91 -19.28 21.12
N ARG A 367 11.61 -18.34 21.75
CA ARG A 367 12.90 -18.59 22.40
C ARG A 367 12.91 -18.05 23.84
N GLY A 368 13.75 -18.63 24.67
CA GLY A 368 13.98 -18.16 26.03
C GLY A 368 12.90 -18.55 27.05
N ILE A 369 11.97 -19.47 26.73
CA ILE A 369 10.95 -19.92 27.68
C ILE A 369 11.60 -20.75 28.81
N SER A 370 11.26 -20.40 30.06
CA SER A 370 11.52 -21.20 31.27
C SER A 370 10.16 -21.60 31.88
N PHE A 371 9.90 -22.89 32.00
CA PHE A 371 8.61 -23.42 32.46
C PHE A 371 8.26 -23.03 33.92
N ASN A 372 9.27 -22.71 34.73
CA ASN A 372 9.08 -22.31 36.11
C ASN A 372 8.82 -20.80 36.29
N LYS A 373 9.09 -19.98 35.26
CA LYS A 373 9.02 -18.51 35.35
C LYS A 373 7.93 -17.94 34.47
N HIS A 374 7.82 -18.44 33.23
CA HIS A 374 7.03 -17.81 32.19
C HIS A 374 5.62 -18.42 32.09
N ASN A 375 4.64 -17.61 31.78
CA ASN A 375 3.25 -17.98 31.54
C ASN A 375 2.72 -17.35 30.24
N ARG A 376 1.43 -17.48 29.93
CA ARG A 376 0.81 -16.97 28.71
C ARG A 376 0.99 -15.46 28.50
N ALA A 377 1.06 -14.66 29.60
CA ALA A 377 1.27 -13.23 29.50
C ALA A 377 2.62 -12.86 28.85
N HIS A 378 3.68 -13.62 29.18
CA HIS A 378 5.01 -13.47 28.58
C HIS A 378 4.97 -13.79 27.07
N VAL A 379 4.24 -14.82 26.67
CA VAL A 379 4.09 -15.21 25.24
C VAL A 379 3.37 -14.11 24.48
N VAL A 380 2.29 -13.56 25.04
CA VAL A 380 1.51 -12.47 24.42
C VAL A 380 2.38 -11.22 24.26
N ARG A 381 3.08 -10.80 25.33
CA ARG A 381 3.97 -9.65 25.26
C ARG A 381 5.08 -9.86 24.24
N ALA A 382 5.76 -10.99 24.29
CA ALA A 382 6.84 -11.32 23.36
C ALA A 382 6.38 -11.35 21.90
N ALA A 383 5.12 -11.73 21.63
CA ALA A 383 4.57 -11.70 20.29
C ALA A 383 4.37 -10.26 19.79
N GLN A 384 3.77 -9.39 20.59
CA GLN A 384 3.57 -7.99 20.22
C GLN A 384 4.92 -7.25 20.09
N GLU A 385 5.85 -7.46 21.01
CA GLU A 385 7.21 -6.92 20.92
C GLU A 385 7.94 -7.43 19.67
N GLY A 386 7.86 -8.73 19.36
CA GLY A 386 8.48 -9.32 18.17
C GLY A 386 7.96 -8.74 16.86
N ILE A 387 6.66 -8.45 16.78
CA ILE A 387 6.06 -7.75 15.64
C ILE A 387 6.65 -6.34 15.53
N VAL A 388 6.65 -5.57 16.62
CA VAL A 388 7.21 -4.21 16.62
C VAL A 388 8.70 -4.23 16.26
N PHE A 389 9.47 -5.17 16.80
CA PHE A 389 10.91 -5.26 16.53
C PHE A 389 11.20 -5.58 15.05
N SER A 390 10.32 -6.34 14.39
CA SER A 390 10.45 -6.56 12.95
C SER A 390 10.19 -5.29 12.14
N PHE A 391 9.25 -4.42 12.56
CA PHE A 391 9.03 -3.10 11.97
C PHE A 391 10.24 -2.21 12.18
N CYS A 392 10.78 -2.16 13.40
CA CYS A 392 11.97 -1.37 13.73
C CYS A 392 13.19 -1.83 12.94
N TYR A 393 13.35 -3.14 12.72
CA TYR A 393 14.42 -3.68 11.88
C TYR A 393 14.30 -3.21 10.42
N GLY A 394 13.10 -3.20 9.88
CA GLY A 394 12.85 -2.62 8.54
C GLY A 394 13.07 -1.10 8.50
N MET A 395 12.69 -0.38 9.55
CA MET A 395 12.96 1.07 9.65
C MET A 395 14.46 1.37 9.76
N GLU A 396 15.28 0.52 10.38
CA GLU A 396 16.75 0.66 10.35
C GLU A 396 17.30 0.59 8.91
N ILE A 397 16.71 -0.25 8.04
CA ILE A 397 17.08 -0.30 6.62
C ILE A 397 16.74 1.02 5.94
N MET A 398 15.56 1.58 6.20
CA MET A 398 15.18 2.89 5.66
C MET A 398 16.11 4.01 6.16
N GLN A 399 16.52 3.96 7.42
CA GLN A 399 17.51 4.90 7.98
C GLN A 399 18.89 4.76 7.30
N GLN A 400 19.33 3.53 6.99
CA GLN A 400 20.56 3.30 6.20
C GLN A 400 20.45 3.86 4.78
N MET A 401 19.24 3.99 4.24
CA MET A 401 18.97 4.67 2.97
C MET A 401 18.93 6.21 3.10
N GLY A 402 19.14 6.77 4.27
CA GLY A 402 19.17 8.22 4.53
C GLY A 402 17.84 8.80 5.03
N MET A 403 16.87 7.98 5.46
CA MET A 403 15.62 8.47 6.01
C MET A 403 15.79 8.89 7.47
N ASP A 404 15.48 10.14 7.79
CA ASP A 404 15.45 10.67 9.16
C ASP A 404 14.02 10.55 9.72
N ILE A 405 13.71 9.40 10.31
CA ILE A 405 12.36 9.07 10.79
C ILE A 405 12.02 9.87 12.04
N LYS A 406 10.96 10.69 11.96
CA LYS A 406 10.50 11.57 13.06
C LYS A 406 9.10 11.22 13.52
N ASN A 407 8.19 10.98 12.60
CA ASN A 407 6.78 10.78 12.86
C ASN A 407 6.26 9.52 12.16
N ILE A 408 5.43 8.77 12.86
CA ILE A 408 4.71 7.60 12.33
C ILE A 408 3.22 7.91 12.40
N HIS A 409 2.59 8.02 11.26
CA HIS A 409 1.14 8.21 11.14
C HIS A 409 0.46 6.87 10.90
N ALA A 410 -0.62 6.60 11.61
CA ALA A 410 -1.38 5.36 11.47
C ALA A 410 -2.88 5.58 11.68
N GLY A 411 -3.69 4.70 11.11
CA GLY A 411 -5.10 4.60 11.47
C GLY A 411 -5.27 3.99 12.86
N LYS A 412 -6.26 4.45 13.65
CA LYS A 412 -6.62 3.84 14.94
C LYS A 412 -7.35 2.52 14.71
N ALA A 413 -6.62 1.50 14.30
CA ALA A 413 -7.16 0.18 13.94
C ALA A 413 -6.13 -0.94 14.20
N ASN A 414 -6.60 -2.18 14.24
CA ASN A 414 -5.77 -3.38 14.32
C ASN A 414 -4.76 -3.34 15.49
N MET A 415 -3.47 -3.64 15.24
CA MET A 415 -2.45 -3.64 16.30
C MET A 415 -2.22 -2.26 16.93
N PHE A 416 -2.50 -1.16 16.21
CA PHE A 416 -2.45 0.19 16.76
C PHE A 416 -3.53 0.46 17.83
N LEU A 417 -4.47 -0.45 18.06
CA LEU A 417 -5.37 -0.41 19.22
C LEU A 417 -4.68 -0.81 20.53
N SER A 418 -3.58 -1.59 20.47
CA SER A 418 -2.82 -1.99 21.64
C SER A 418 -1.92 -0.85 22.12
N PRO A 419 -2.06 -0.37 23.38
CA PRO A 419 -1.12 0.59 23.96
C PRO A 419 0.31 0.04 23.97
N LEU A 420 0.50 -1.23 24.37
CA LEU A 420 1.82 -1.89 24.38
C LEU A 420 2.50 -1.84 23.02
N PHE A 421 1.76 -2.12 21.94
CA PHE A 421 2.31 -2.07 20.58
C PHE A 421 2.83 -0.66 20.25
N ARG A 422 2.02 0.37 20.53
CA ARG A 422 2.38 1.78 20.26
C ARG A 422 3.56 2.23 21.10
N ASP A 423 3.52 1.96 22.42
CA ASP A 423 4.57 2.37 23.34
C ASP A 423 5.91 1.70 23.00
N THR A 424 5.88 0.42 22.65
CA THR A 424 7.09 -0.31 22.21
C THR A 424 7.61 0.29 20.91
N LEU A 425 6.74 0.57 19.93
CA LEU A 425 7.15 1.14 18.65
C LEU A 425 7.76 2.53 18.80
N ALA A 426 7.12 3.41 19.60
CA ALA A 426 7.66 4.75 19.92
C ALA A 426 8.97 4.64 20.69
N GLY A 427 9.04 3.77 21.72
CA GLY A 427 10.21 3.59 22.57
C GLY A 427 11.44 3.09 21.82
N VAL A 428 11.28 2.17 20.85
CA VAL A 428 12.40 1.66 20.03
C VAL A 428 12.77 2.62 18.93
N SER A 429 11.79 3.08 18.14
CA SER A 429 12.05 3.95 16.98
C SER A 429 12.51 5.35 17.37
N GLY A 430 12.08 5.83 18.53
CA GLY A 430 12.28 7.22 18.95
C GLY A 430 11.38 8.22 18.20
N ALA A 431 10.41 7.72 17.44
CA ALA A 431 9.47 8.53 16.67
C ALA A 431 8.16 8.75 17.44
N THR A 432 7.55 9.92 17.29
CA THR A 432 6.18 10.18 17.74
C THR A 432 5.19 9.44 16.85
N ILE A 433 4.21 8.75 17.46
CA ILE A 433 3.13 8.08 16.71
C ILE A 433 1.87 8.93 16.79
N GLU A 434 1.29 9.22 15.63
CA GLU A 434 0.04 9.96 15.53
C GLU A 434 -1.05 9.05 14.95
N LEU A 435 -2.18 8.92 15.66
CA LEU A 435 -3.31 8.12 15.22
C LEU A 435 -4.39 8.99 14.62
N TYR A 436 -4.91 8.57 13.45
CA TYR A 436 -5.91 9.29 12.68
C TYR A 436 -7.15 8.45 12.37
N GLU A 437 -8.24 9.15 12.04
CA GLU A 437 -9.44 8.55 11.51
C GLU A 437 -9.51 8.83 10.00
N THR A 438 -9.18 7.82 9.19
CA THR A 438 -9.20 7.93 7.72
C THR A 438 -9.27 6.57 7.05
N ASP A 439 -9.52 6.56 5.76
CA ASP A 439 -9.45 5.38 4.91
C ASP A 439 -8.96 5.70 3.49
N GLY A 440 -8.69 4.66 2.68
CA GLY A 440 -8.11 4.79 1.35
C GLY A 440 -8.98 5.60 0.38
N SER A 441 -10.30 5.37 0.39
CA SER A 441 -11.20 6.08 -0.53
C SER A 441 -11.36 7.57 -0.17
N ALA A 442 -11.40 7.91 1.14
CA ALA A 442 -11.39 9.29 1.59
C ALA A 442 -10.06 10.00 1.25
N GLY A 443 -8.94 9.30 1.38
CA GLY A 443 -7.63 9.79 0.93
C GLY A 443 -7.61 10.11 -0.56
N ALA A 444 -8.13 9.21 -1.39
CA ALA A 444 -8.25 9.41 -2.83
C ALA A 444 -9.16 10.60 -3.18
N ALA A 445 -10.29 10.77 -2.47
CA ALA A 445 -11.16 11.93 -2.63
C ALA A 445 -10.43 13.26 -2.36
N LYS A 446 -9.71 13.35 -1.24
CA LYS A 446 -8.90 14.53 -0.89
C LYS A 446 -7.76 14.76 -1.89
N GLY A 447 -7.11 13.70 -2.35
CA GLY A 447 -6.13 13.75 -3.45
C GLY A 447 -6.72 14.36 -4.72
N ALA A 448 -7.96 13.99 -5.06
CA ALA A 448 -8.66 14.59 -6.20
C ALA A 448 -8.94 16.09 -6.00
N GLY A 449 -9.28 16.51 -4.79
CA GLY A 449 -9.44 17.92 -4.45
C GLY A 449 -8.18 18.74 -4.68
N ILE A 450 -7.00 18.17 -4.37
CA ILE A 450 -5.70 18.79 -4.68
C ILE A 450 -5.49 18.84 -6.20
N GLY A 451 -5.66 17.72 -6.89
CA GLY A 451 -5.41 17.62 -8.33
C GLY A 451 -6.35 18.49 -9.18
N ALA A 452 -7.57 18.75 -8.73
CA ALA A 452 -8.52 19.65 -9.36
C ALA A 452 -8.33 21.12 -8.97
N GLY A 453 -7.39 21.45 -8.08
CA GLY A 453 -7.17 22.82 -7.59
C GLY A 453 -8.28 23.35 -6.68
N ILE A 454 -9.09 22.46 -6.10
CA ILE A 454 -10.11 22.80 -5.10
C ILE A 454 -9.42 23.12 -3.77
N TYR A 455 -8.41 22.34 -3.41
CA TYR A 455 -7.48 22.63 -2.34
C TYR A 455 -6.15 23.11 -2.93
N LYS A 456 -5.54 24.09 -2.30
CA LYS A 456 -4.28 24.68 -2.71
C LYS A 456 -3.11 23.67 -2.62
N ASP A 457 -3.11 22.91 -1.54
CA ASP A 457 -2.07 21.93 -1.23
C ASP A 457 -2.60 20.86 -0.26
N HIS A 458 -1.73 19.91 0.09
CA HIS A 458 -2.08 18.83 1.02
C HIS A 458 -2.38 19.34 2.45
N ASN A 459 -1.78 20.45 2.89
CA ASN A 459 -2.07 20.98 4.23
C ASN A 459 -3.51 21.45 4.32
N GLU A 460 -4.02 22.12 3.28
CA GLU A 460 -5.43 22.53 3.22
C GLU A 460 -6.36 21.30 3.11
N ALA A 461 -6.06 20.36 2.22
CA ALA A 461 -6.87 19.16 2.00
C ALA A 461 -7.02 18.30 3.27
N PHE A 462 -5.98 18.23 4.09
CA PHE A 462 -5.94 17.42 5.30
C PHE A 462 -6.06 18.23 6.61
N ALA A 463 -6.38 19.54 6.55
CA ALA A 463 -6.57 20.38 7.72
C ALA A 463 -7.67 19.84 8.67
N SER A 464 -8.68 19.17 8.11
CA SER A 464 -9.77 18.53 8.86
C SER A 464 -9.46 17.09 9.33
N LEU A 465 -8.30 16.55 8.98
CA LEU A 465 -7.92 15.18 9.38
C LEU A 465 -7.84 15.08 10.90
N LYS A 466 -8.74 14.29 11.48
CA LYS A 466 -8.90 14.22 12.94
C LYS A 466 -7.80 13.37 13.56
N LYS A 467 -6.90 14.02 14.28
CA LYS A 467 -5.90 13.37 15.14
C LYS A 467 -6.59 12.84 16.40
N LEU A 468 -6.54 11.53 16.60
CA LEU A 468 -7.22 10.83 17.70
C LEU A 468 -6.32 10.63 18.92
N ALA A 469 -5.02 10.48 18.71
CA ALA A 469 -4.04 10.33 19.77
C ALA A 469 -2.63 10.68 19.29
N VAL A 470 -1.77 11.09 20.22
CA VAL A 470 -0.34 11.26 20.03
C VAL A 470 0.37 10.43 21.10
N ILE A 471 1.34 9.63 20.68
CA ILE A 471 2.15 8.79 21.57
C ILE A 471 3.61 9.16 21.33
N ASP A 472 4.18 9.85 22.32
CA ASP A 472 5.59 10.20 22.31
C ASP A 472 6.45 9.07 22.88
N PRO A 473 7.74 8.96 22.50
CA PRO A 473 8.67 8.03 23.12
C PRO A 473 8.74 8.19 24.63
N ASP A 474 8.62 7.09 25.37
CA ASP A 474 8.83 7.07 26.81
C ASP A 474 10.33 7.06 27.13
N GLU A 475 10.90 8.22 27.34
CA GLU A 475 12.35 8.39 27.62
C GLU A 475 12.79 7.65 28.90
N ALA A 476 11.90 7.48 29.89
CA ALA A 476 12.23 6.76 31.12
C ALA A 476 12.45 5.27 30.90
N ASN A 477 11.73 4.67 29.95
CA ASN A 477 11.81 3.25 29.61
C ASN A 477 12.59 2.97 28.32
N ARG A 478 13.09 3.98 27.63
CA ARG A 478 13.74 3.84 26.32
C ARG A 478 14.92 2.86 26.34
N SER A 479 15.75 2.91 27.37
CA SER A 479 16.88 1.97 27.51
C SER A 479 16.40 0.52 27.55
N ALA A 480 15.34 0.22 28.29
CA ALA A 480 14.77 -1.12 28.40
C ALA A 480 14.20 -1.61 27.05
N TYR A 481 13.52 -0.74 26.27
CA TYR A 481 13.05 -1.07 24.92
C TYR A 481 14.20 -1.36 23.97
N LEU A 482 15.28 -0.56 23.99
CA LEU A 482 16.45 -0.75 23.13
C LEU A 482 17.23 -2.02 23.49
N GLU A 483 17.35 -2.36 24.78
CA GLU A 483 17.97 -3.60 25.25
C GLU A 483 17.15 -4.83 24.77
N ALA A 484 15.83 -4.79 24.94
CA ALA A 484 14.94 -5.85 24.49
C ALA A 484 15.02 -6.04 22.97
N TYR A 485 15.03 -4.96 22.19
CA TYR A 485 15.17 -4.99 20.74
C TYR A 485 16.55 -5.53 20.32
N SER A 486 17.62 -5.08 20.95
CA SER A 486 18.98 -5.59 20.69
C SER A 486 19.08 -7.09 20.94
N ALA A 487 18.55 -7.56 22.07
CA ALA A 487 18.52 -8.98 22.40
C ALA A 487 17.66 -9.81 21.41
N TRP A 488 16.57 -9.22 20.89
CA TRP A 488 15.77 -9.86 19.84
C TRP A 488 16.54 -9.95 18.51
N LYS A 489 17.25 -8.87 18.11
CA LYS A 489 18.08 -8.87 16.88
C LYS A 489 19.17 -9.95 16.94
N GLU A 490 19.79 -10.16 18.08
CA GLU A 490 20.81 -11.22 18.23
C GLU A 490 20.22 -12.63 18.03
N GLU A 491 18.97 -12.87 18.44
CA GLU A 491 18.30 -14.14 18.13
C GLU A 491 17.88 -14.25 16.65
N MET A 492 17.44 -13.15 16.05
CA MET A 492 17.07 -13.10 14.64
C MET A 492 18.28 -13.39 13.72
N LYS A 493 19.46 -12.85 14.04
CA LYS A 493 20.70 -13.07 13.26
C LYS A 493 21.16 -14.54 13.23
N LYS A 494 20.64 -15.40 14.09
CA LYS A 494 20.96 -16.82 14.13
C LYS A 494 20.14 -17.66 13.13
N LEU A 495 19.20 -17.02 12.41
CA LEU A 495 18.38 -17.62 11.37
C LEU A 495 19.08 -17.52 10.01
#